data_9d6cca80c2f4dbb5bfc8ac197a1b7683
#
_entry.id   9d6cca80c2f4dbb5bfc8ac197a1b7683
#
_cell.length_a   1.000
_cell.length_b   1.000
_cell.length_c   1.000
_cell.angle_alpha   90.00
_cell.angle_beta   90.00
_cell.angle_gamma   90.00
#
_symmetry.space_group_name_H-M   'P 1'
#
loop_
_entity.id
_entity.type
_entity.pdbx_description
1 polymer ?
#
loop_
_entity_poly.entity_id
_entity_poly.type
_entity_poly.pdbx_seq_one_letter_code
_entity_poly.pdbx_strand_id
1 'polypeptide(L)'
;LIVVLQGEALLSPKNFRSDERAIQQVERLLDITSRSKSAGRVILQTSLYRHNVFRFLAGKTDFESLLNERSTANLPPFCRLIHIIVKDNVSERLEAKGDEIAVIIKRLGITDFDGPLPVSEDTLLFQLRLPRDKKTLKIKQCLSSALYHLENIIIDVDPY
;
A
#
# COMPACT_ATOMS: atom_id res chain seq x y z
N LEU A 1 -10.12 -5.64 -30.18
CA LEU A 1 -10.06 -6.64 -29.14
C LEU A 1 -8.70 -6.60 -28.46
N ILE A 2 -8.67 -6.49 -27.13
CA ILE A 2 -7.47 -6.65 -26.30
C ILE A 2 -7.71 -7.84 -25.35
N VAL A 3 -6.72 -8.70 -25.21
CA VAL A 3 -6.77 -9.83 -24.27
C VAL A 3 -5.64 -9.65 -23.26
N VAL A 4 -6.00 -9.60 -21.99
CA VAL A 4 -5.05 -9.57 -20.87
C VAL A 4 -4.98 -10.95 -20.28
N LEU A 5 -3.84 -11.61 -20.41
CA LEU A 5 -3.58 -12.91 -19.80
C LEU A 5 -3.01 -12.72 -18.40
N GLN A 6 -3.33 -13.64 -17.49
CA GLN A 6 -2.85 -13.62 -16.11
C GLN A 6 -3.20 -12.29 -15.40
N GLY A 7 -4.48 -11.92 -15.40
CA GLY A 7 -4.96 -10.67 -14.78
C GLY A 7 -4.54 -10.51 -13.33
N GLU A 8 -4.27 -11.58 -12.60
CA GLU A 8 -3.72 -11.57 -11.24
C GLU A 8 -2.36 -10.89 -11.16
N ALA A 9 -1.58 -10.81 -12.23
CA ALA A 9 -0.32 -10.08 -12.25
C ALA A 9 -0.50 -8.55 -12.12
N LEU A 10 -1.72 -8.05 -12.34
CA LEU A 10 -2.06 -6.65 -12.10
C LEU A 10 -2.15 -6.34 -10.59
N LEU A 11 -2.34 -7.36 -9.75
CA LEU A 11 -2.45 -7.23 -8.30
C LEU A 11 -1.10 -7.54 -7.66
N SER A 12 -0.64 -6.65 -6.79
CA SER A 12 0.58 -6.84 -6.00
C SER A 12 0.24 -6.87 -4.52
N PRO A 13 0.43 -7.99 -3.80
CA PRO A 13 0.11 -8.08 -2.39
C PRO A 13 0.96 -7.14 -1.52
N LYS A 14 2.09 -6.66 -2.04
CA LYS A 14 2.98 -5.73 -1.33
C LYS A 14 2.60 -4.26 -1.47
N ASN A 15 1.60 -3.93 -2.30
CA ASN A 15 1.22 -2.56 -2.56
C ASN A 15 -0.28 -2.36 -2.32
N PHE A 16 -0.62 -1.59 -1.30
CA PHE A 16 -2.03 -1.30 -0.95
C PHE A 16 -2.81 -0.57 -2.06
N ARG A 17 -2.12 0.01 -3.05
CA ARG A 17 -2.73 0.64 -4.24
C ARG A 17 -2.80 -0.27 -5.45
N SER A 18 -2.46 -1.55 -5.31
CA SER A 18 -2.48 -2.49 -6.44
C SER A 18 -3.84 -2.56 -7.11
N ASP A 19 -4.90 -2.50 -6.31
CA ASP A 19 -6.29 -2.54 -6.78
C ASP A 19 -6.64 -1.33 -7.64
N GLU A 20 -6.29 -0.13 -7.19
CA GLU A 20 -6.48 1.11 -7.96
C GLU A 20 -5.69 1.08 -9.27
N ARG A 21 -4.43 0.62 -9.20
CA ARG A 21 -3.57 0.52 -10.40
C ARG A 21 -4.11 -0.50 -11.39
N ALA A 22 -4.61 -1.64 -10.92
CA ALA A 22 -5.24 -2.65 -11.77
C ALA A 22 -6.47 -2.07 -12.49
N ILE A 23 -7.35 -1.38 -11.76
CA ILE A 23 -8.52 -0.71 -12.33
C ILE A 23 -8.10 0.31 -13.38
N GLN A 24 -7.18 1.23 -13.03
CA GLN A 24 -6.69 2.26 -13.96
C GLN A 24 -6.05 1.67 -15.23
N GLN A 25 -5.30 0.57 -15.10
CA GLN A 25 -4.71 -0.10 -16.26
C GLN A 25 -5.77 -0.67 -17.19
N VAL A 26 -6.78 -1.35 -16.65
CA VAL A 26 -7.88 -1.91 -17.46
C VAL A 26 -8.72 -0.79 -18.08
N GLU A 27 -9.01 0.30 -17.36
CA GLU A 27 -9.70 1.47 -17.91
C GLU A 27 -8.94 2.09 -19.08
N ARG A 28 -7.61 2.22 -18.98
CA ARG A 28 -6.78 2.69 -20.10
C ARG A 28 -6.88 1.78 -21.31
N LEU A 29 -6.94 0.46 -21.11
CA LEU A 29 -7.14 -0.49 -22.22
C LEU A 29 -8.52 -0.35 -22.85
N LEU A 30 -9.56 -0.11 -22.05
CA LEU A 30 -10.91 0.19 -22.54
C LEU A 30 -10.93 1.48 -23.35
N ASP A 31 -10.27 2.54 -22.89
CA ASP A 31 -10.16 3.81 -23.62
C ASP A 31 -9.46 3.64 -24.97
N ILE A 32 -8.41 2.83 -25.05
CA ILE A 32 -7.73 2.53 -26.32
C ILE A 32 -8.69 1.82 -27.28
N THR A 33 -9.48 0.86 -26.79
CA THR A 33 -10.43 0.13 -27.64
C THR A 33 -11.61 0.98 -28.06
N SER A 34 -12.06 1.93 -27.23
CA SER A 34 -13.21 2.80 -27.51
C SER A 34 -12.95 3.82 -28.62
N ARG A 35 -11.67 4.17 -28.85
CA ARG A 35 -11.25 5.10 -29.94
C ARG A 35 -11.35 4.45 -31.33
N SER A 36 -11.56 3.16 -31.42
CA SER A 36 -11.78 2.45 -32.69
C SER A 36 -13.23 2.66 -33.18
N LYS A 37 -13.43 2.71 -34.50
CA LYS A 37 -14.77 2.80 -35.12
C LYS A 37 -15.70 1.63 -34.81
N SER A 38 -15.18 0.53 -34.26
CA SER A 38 -15.92 -0.65 -33.81
C SER A 38 -15.95 -0.69 -32.30
N ALA A 39 -17.06 -1.21 -31.71
CA ALA A 39 -17.16 -1.42 -30.26
C ALA A 39 -16.00 -2.28 -29.77
N GLY A 40 -15.09 -1.65 -29.01
CA GLY A 40 -13.91 -2.32 -28.48
C GLY A 40 -14.27 -3.29 -27.35
N ARG A 41 -13.48 -4.38 -27.22
CA ARG A 41 -13.61 -5.32 -26.14
C ARG A 41 -12.26 -5.53 -25.47
N VAL A 42 -12.29 -5.60 -24.13
CA VAL A 42 -11.17 -6.08 -23.31
C VAL A 42 -11.61 -7.39 -22.66
N ILE A 43 -10.86 -8.46 -22.88
CA ILE A 43 -11.05 -9.75 -22.22
C ILE A 43 -9.93 -9.89 -21.20
N LEU A 44 -10.30 -10.13 -19.96
CA LEU A 44 -9.35 -10.32 -18.88
C LEU A 44 -9.46 -11.75 -18.37
N GLN A 45 -8.39 -12.53 -18.55
CA GLN A 45 -8.29 -13.89 -18.03
C GLN A 45 -7.59 -13.84 -16.65
N THR A 46 -8.23 -14.39 -15.63
CA THR A 46 -7.67 -14.45 -14.27
C THR A 46 -8.16 -15.69 -13.51
N SER A 47 -7.30 -16.24 -12.67
CA SER A 47 -7.66 -17.27 -11.68
C SER A 47 -8.41 -16.66 -10.47
N LEU A 48 -8.23 -15.35 -10.22
CA LEU A 48 -8.81 -14.62 -9.08
C LEU A 48 -10.15 -13.95 -9.42
N TYR A 49 -11.01 -14.59 -10.21
CA TYR A 49 -12.28 -14.03 -10.67
C TYR A 49 -13.25 -13.62 -9.54
N ARG A 50 -13.03 -14.11 -8.32
CA ARG A 50 -13.80 -13.74 -7.11
C ARG A 50 -13.25 -12.51 -6.39
N HIS A 51 -12.05 -12.06 -6.73
CA HIS A 51 -11.45 -10.84 -6.13
C HIS A 51 -12.29 -9.61 -6.50
N ASN A 52 -12.52 -8.71 -5.53
CA ASN A 52 -13.46 -7.61 -5.71
C ASN A 52 -13.09 -6.65 -6.84
N VAL A 53 -11.80 -6.44 -7.11
CA VAL A 53 -11.32 -5.68 -8.28
C VAL A 53 -11.86 -6.27 -9.59
N PHE A 54 -11.74 -7.59 -9.80
CA PHE A 54 -12.21 -8.23 -11.04
C PHE A 54 -13.74 -8.30 -11.11
N ARG A 55 -14.40 -8.41 -9.96
CA ARG A 55 -15.87 -8.31 -9.90
C ARG A 55 -16.35 -6.90 -10.23
N PHE A 56 -15.65 -5.86 -9.73
CA PHE A 56 -15.91 -4.46 -10.05
C PHE A 56 -15.74 -4.20 -11.55
N LEU A 57 -14.60 -4.59 -12.13
CA LEU A 57 -14.33 -4.46 -13.56
C LEU A 57 -15.35 -5.22 -14.45
N ALA A 58 -15.93 -6.29 -13.93
CA ALA A 58 -17.00 -7.05 -14.60
C ALA A 58 -18.40 -6.50 -14.34
N GLY A 59 -18.56 -5.38 -13.62
CA GLY A 59 -19.85 -4.79 -13.24
C GLY A 59 -20.68 -5.65 -12.28
N LYS A 60 -20.04 -6.54 -11.52
CA LYS A 60 -20.69 -7.46 -10.56
C LYS A 60 -20.67 -6.98 -9.12
N THR A 61 -20.00 -5.88 -8.85
CA THR A 61 -19.97 -5.20 -7.55
C THR A 61 -19.73 -3.72 -7.78
N ASP A 62 -19.98 -2.91 -6.78
CA ASP A 62 -19.82 -1.46 -6.81
C ASP A 62 -18.48 -1.02 -6.19
N PHE A 63 -18.17 0.27 -6.33
CA PHE A 63 -16.97 0.87 -5.75
C PHE A 63 -17.03 0.92 -4.22
N GLU A 64 -18.22 0.96 -3.64
CA GLU A 64 -18.42 0.98 -2.20
C GLU A 64 -17.93 -0.31 -1.55
N SER A 65 -18.08 -1.45 -2.21
CA SER A 65 -17.54 -2.74 -1.75
C SER A 65 -16.01 -2.71 -1.65
N LEU A 66 -15.32 -2.05 -2.58
CA LEU A 66 -13.86 -1.87 -2.53
C LEU A 66 -13.43 -0.93 -1.39
N LEU A 67 -14.21 0.14 -1.15
CA LEU A 67 -13.97 1.04 -0.04
C LEU A 67 -14.19 0.37 1.31
N ASN A 68 -15.21 -0.47 1.44
CA ASN A 68 -15.49 -1.21 2.67
C ASN A 68 -14.36 -2.15 3.05
N GLU A 69 -13.74 -2.84 2.09
CA GLU A 69 -12.55 -3.64 2.35
C GLU A 69 -11.40 -2.79 2.91
N ARG A 70 -11.16 -1.61 2.32
CA ARG A 70 -10.12 -0.68 2.82
C ARG A 70 -10.43 -0.14 4.20
N SER A 71 -11.71 0.16 4.47
CA SER A 71 -12.15 0.58 5.79
C SER A 71 -11.90 -0.49 6.84
N THR A 72 -12.26 -1.74 6.53
CA THR A 72 -12.04 -2.89 7.41
C THR A 72 -10.56 -3.15 7.68
N ALA A 73 -9.71 -2.98 6.67
CA ALA A 73 -8.26 -3.15 6.76
C ALA A 73 -7.53 -1.89 7.28
N ASN A 74 -8.26 -0.85 7.69
CA ASN A 74 -7.72 0.46 8.08
C ASN A 74 -6.65 0.98 7.11
N LEU A 75 -7.00 1.00 5.80
CA LEU A 75 -6.12 1.49 4.73
C LEU A 75 -6.59 2.86 4.23
N PRO A 76 -5.75 3.64 3.54
CA PRO A 76 -6.18 4.87 2.89
C PRO A 76 -7.40 4.64 1.97
N PRO A 77 -8.40 5.53 1.96
CA PRO A 77 -8.40 6.89 2.52
C PRO A 77 -8.81 7.01 4.00
N PHE A 78 -9.06 5.92 4.72
CA PHE A 78 -9.57 5.93 6.10
C PHE A 78 -8.48 6.23 7.13
N CYS A 79 -7.21 5.96 6.82
CA CYS A 79 -6.06 6.32 7.64
C CYS A 79 -5.00 7.10 6.83
N ARG A 80 -3.98 7.59 7.52
CA ARG A 80 -2.69 8.03 6.95
C ARG A 80 -1.70 6.89 7.09
N LEU A 81 -1.07 6.53 5.99
CA LEU A 81 -0.03 5.51 5.98
C LEU A 81 1.35 6.17 6.06
N ILE A 82 2.22 5.64 6.92
CA ILE A 82 3.61 6.06 7.01
C ILE A 82 4.48 4.81 6.92
N HIS A 83 5.42 4.81 6.01
CA HIS A 83 6.48 3.81 5.94
C HIS A 83 7.75 4.37 6.58
N ILE A 84 8.36 3.58 7.47
CA ILE A 84 9.71 3.83 7.96
C ILE A 84 10.57 2.70 7.39
N ILE A 85 11.47 3.07 6.51
CA ILE A 85 12.40 2.14 5.85
C ILE A 85 13.75 2.31 6.50
N VAL A 86 14.29 1.24 7.04
CA VAL A 86 15.58 1.18 7.74
C VAL A 86 16.54 0.36 6.91
N LYS A 87 17.75 0.89 6.67
CA LYS A 87 18.78 0.18 5.93
C LYS A 87 20.05 0.06 6.73
N ASP A 88 20.65 -1.12 6.74
CA ASP A 88 22.00 -1.37 7.24
C ASP A 88 22.56 -2.65 6.63
N ASN A 89 23.82 -2.61 6.22
CA ASN A 89 24.51 -3.76 5.63
C ASN A 89 24.97 -4.79 6.68
N VAL A 90 24.82 -4.48 7.97
CA VAL A 90 25.17 -5.37 9.08
C VAL A 90 23.89 -5.78 9.79
N SER A 91 23.57 -7.08 9.75
CA SER A 91 22.32 -7.64 10.26
C SER A 91 22.06 -7.28 11.73
N GLU A 92 23.08 -7.40 12.58
CA GLU A 92 22.98 -7.09 14.01
C GLU A 92 22.60 -5.62 14.27
N ARG A 93 23.18 -4.69 13.47
CA ARG A 93 22.84 -3.27 13.56
C ARG A 93 21.43 -2.98 13.01
N LEU A 94 21.04 -3.68 11.95
CA LEU A 94 19.72 -3.56 11.37
C LEU A 94 18.64 -3.99 12.37
N GLU A 95 18.85 -5.12 13.05
CA GLU A 95 17.93 -5.63 14.09
C GLU A 95 17.87 -4.66 15.28
N ALA A 96 19.02 -4.20 15.79
CA ALA A 96 19.07 -3.25 16.89
C ALA A 96 18.34 -1.94 16.58
N LYS A 97 18.49 -1.38 15.36
CA LYS A 97 17.73 -0.22 14.89
C LYS A 97 16.24 -0.52 14.80
N GLY A 98 15.89 -1.72 14.33
CA GLY A 98 14.50 -2.17 14.27
C GLY A 98 13.83 -2.18 15.65
N ASP A 99 14.49 -2.77 16.64
CA ASP A 99 14.01 -2.82 18.01
C ASP A 99 13.87 -1.41 18.62
N GLU A 100 14.84 -0.55 18.41
CA GLU A 100 14.79 0.84 18.88
C GLU A 100 13.61 1.61 18.28
N ILE A 101 13.38 1.47 16.97
CA ILE A 101 12.26 2.10 16.29
C ILE A 101 10.93 1.57 16.82
N ALA A 102 10.81 0.25 17.05
CA ALA A 102 9.61 -0.34 17.62
C ALA A 102 9.30 0.24 19.02
N VAL A 103 10.32 0.44 19.84
CA VAL A 103 10.18 1.08 21.16
C VAL A 103 9.73 2.53 21.02
N ILE A 104 10.31 3.30 20.09
CA ILE A 104 9.94 4.69 19.83
C ILE A 104 8.48 4.79 19.39
N ILE A 105 8.05 3.95 18.43
CA ILE A 105 6.67 3.91 17.92
C ILE A 105 5.69 3.68 19.07
N LYS A 106 5.95 2.67 19.92
CA LYS A 106 5.10 2.36 21.09
C LYS A 106 5.08 3.50 22.09
N ARG A 107 6.22 4.14 22.37
CA ARG A 107 6.32 5.29 23.29
C ARG A 107 5.52 6.50 22.80
N LEU A 108 5.41 6.69 21.49
CA LEU A 108 4.58 7.74 20.89
C LEU A 108 3.08 7.41 20.89
N GLY A 109 2.68 6.25 21.45
CA GLY A 109 1.29 5.81 21.55
C GLY A 109 0.71 5.35 20.21
N ILE A 110 1.55 5.00 19.23
CA ILE A 110 1.11 4.43 17.96
C ILE A 110 0.90 2.94 18.17
N THR A 111 -0.35 2.51 18.13
CA THR A 111 -0.74 1.10 18.39
C THR A 111 -1.02 0.32 17.12
N ASP A 112 -1.39 1.00 16.03
CA ASP A 112 -1.71 0.37 14.76
C ASP A 112 -0.49 0.49 13.83
N PHE A 113 0.38 -0.52 13.90
CA PHE A 113 1.54 -0.64 13.02
C PHE A 113 1.94 -2.09 12.80
N ASP A 114 2.52 -2.35 11.65
CA ASP A 114 3.20 -3.59 11.31
C ASP A 114 4.72 -3.36 11.26
N GLY A 115 5.47 -4.31 11.74
CA GLY A 115 6.94 -4.25 11.69
C GLY A 115 7.63 -4.61 13.00
N PRO A 116 8.95 -4.85 12.94
CA PRO A 116 9.79 -4.79 11.73
C PRO A 116 9.48 -5.91 10.72
N LEU A 117 9.31 -5.55 9.44
CA LEU A 117 9.08 -6.48 8.33
C LEU A 117 10.34 -6.54 7.47
N PRO A 118 10.97 -7.71 7.26
CA PRO A 118 12.11 -7.82 6.37
C PRO A 118 11.65 -7.66 4.90
N VAL A 119 12.23 -6.68 4.21
CA VAL A 119 12.02 -6.44 2.78
C VAL A 119 13.13 -7.06 1.95
N SER A 120 14.37 -6.96 2.45
CA SER A 120 15.59 -7.57 1.92
C SER A 120 16.54 -7.88 3.09
N GLU A 121 17.69 -8.47 2.80
CA GLU A 121 18.70 -8.81 3.83
C GLU A 121 19.24 -7.57 4.58
N ASP A 122 19.22 -6.41 3.91
CA ASP A 122 19.73 -5.13 4.40
C ASP A 122 18.62 -4.09 4.75
N THR A 123 17.34 -4.47 4.69
CA THR A 123 16.24 -3.50 4.76
C THR A 123 15.07 -4.02 5.59
N LEU A 124 14.68 -3.25 6.60
CA LEU A 124 13.45 -3.43 7.37
C LEU A 124 12.42 -2.35 7.04
N LEU A 125 11.15 -2.70 7.10
CA LEU A 125 10.01 -1.81 6.90
C LEU A 125 9.11 -1.81 8.15
N PHE A 126 8.73 -0.61 8.59
CA PHE A 126 7.58 -0.42 9.47
C PHE A 126 6.48 0.28 8.69
N GLN A 127 5.26 -0.19 8.85
CA GLN A 127 4.08 0.41 8.26
C GLN A 127 3.14 0.87 9.37
N LEU A 128 2.99 2.17 9.52
CA LEU A 128 2.16 2.78 10.55
C LEU A 128 0.86 3.29 9.94
N ARG A 129 -0.26 3.04 10.62
CA ARG A 129 -1.59 3.56 10.28
C ARG A 129 -2.00 4.59 11.31
N LEU A 130 -2.11 5.85 10.89
CA LEU A 130 -2.48 6.95 11.77
C LEU A 130 -3.88 7.45 11.42
N PRO A 131 -4.70 7.86 12.40
CA PRO A 131 -5.99 8.45 12.13
C PRO A 131 -5.85 9.75 11.35
N ARG A 132 -6.88 10.13 10.58
CA ARG A 132 -6.90 11.37 9.78
C ARG A 132 -7.42 12.54 10.61
N ASP A 133 -6.76 12.86 11.70
CA ASP A 133 -7.12 13.94 12.60
C ASP A 133 -6.00 14.98 12.77
N LYS A 134 -6.29 16.06 13.54
CA LYS A 134 -5.31 17.11 13.81
C LYS A 134 -4.13 16.63 14.67
N LYS A 135 -4.29 15.54 15.43
CA LYS A 135 -3.23 14.99 16.30
C LYS A 135 -2.13 14.33 15.48
N THR A 136 -2.47 13.83 14.30
CA THR A 136 -1.54 13.16 13.39
C THR A 136 -0.35 14.05 13.02
N LEU A 137 -0.56 15.36 12.86
CA LEU A 137 0.54 16.29 12.58
C LEU A 137 1.58 16.32 13.72
N LYS A 138 1.13 16.36 14.96
CA LYS A 138 2.01 16.30 16.14
C LYS A 138 2.77 14.99 16.22
N ILE A 139 2.07 13.88 15.98
CA ILE A 139 2.68 12.53 15.96
C ILE A 139 3.79 12.46 14.90
N LYS A 140 3.56 12.99 13.69
CA LYS A 140 4.58 13.03 12.63
C LYS A 140 5.82 13.84 13.04
N GLN A 141 5.62 15.00 13.65
CA GLN A 141 6.73 15.83 14.15
C GLN A 141 7.52 15.12 15.25
N CYS A 142 6.83 14.51 16.22
CA CYS A 142 7.47 13.74 17.28
C CYS A 142 8.24 12.53 16.72
N LEU A 143 7.66 11.83 15.75
CA LEU A 143 8.28 10.69 15.09
C LEU A 143 9.56 11.12 14.36
N SER A 144 9.49 12.18 13.54
CA SER A 144 10.66 12.72 12.84
C SER A 144 11.77 13.15 13.81
N SER A 145 11.42 13.84 14.90
CA SER A 145 12.39 14.26 15.92
C SER A 145 12.99 13.08 16.67
N ALA A 146 12.18 12.06 16.99
CA ALA A 146 12.64 10.90 17.73
C ALA A 146 13.55 9.98 16.89
N LEU A 147 13.39 9.96 15.56
CA LEU A 147 14.20 9.16 14.65
C LEU A 147 15.39 9.91 14.06
N TYR A 148 15.53 11.22 14.33
CA TYR A 148 16.56 12.07 13.70
C TYR A 148 17.99 11.61 13.97
N HIS A 149 18.25 10.96 15.11
CA HIS A 149 19.58 10.48 15.48
C HIS A 149 19.98 9.15 14.81
N LEU A 150 19.02 8.47 14.17
CA LEU A 150 19.27 7.21 13.49
C LEU A 150 19.65 7.45 12.03
N GLU A 151 20.75 6.88 11.60
CA GLU A 151 21.23 6.96 10.21
C GLU A 151 20.55 5.95 9.30
N ASN A 152 20.46 6.29 8.01
CA ASN A 152 19.92 5.44 6.94
C ASN A 152 18.44 5.05 7.14
N ILE A 153 17.65 6.01 7.63
CA ILE A 153 16.20 5.90 7.77
C ILE A 153 15.51 6.79 6.76
N ILE A 154 14.50 6.26 6.09
CA ILE A 154 13.62 6.99 5.19
C ILE A 154 12.21 6.94 5.79
N ILE A 155 11.61 8.12 5.99
CA ILE A 155 10.20 8.24 6.40
C ILE A 155 9.41 8.68 5.18
N ASP A 156 8.59 7.78 4.65
CA ASP A 156 7.70 8.04 3.52
C ASP A 156 6.25 8.16 4.00
N VAL A 157 5.67 9.32 3.75
CA VAL A 157 4.32 9.66 4.20
C VAL A 157 3.37 9.56 3.02
N ASP A 158 2.31 8.77 3.19
CA ASP A 158 1.36 8.42 2.13
C ASP A 158 2.08 7.79 0.92
N PRO A 159 2.83 6.68 1.10
CA PRO A 159 3.68 6.05 0.09
C PRO A 159 2.90 5.70 -1.18
N TYR A 160 3.57 5.83 -2.33
CA TYR A 160 3.00 5.54 -3.66
C TYR A 160 3.25 4.11 -4.12
#